data_f9f5b4e92ee6d7ad0f6f115c736a25ee
#
_entry.id   f9f5b4e92ee6d7ad0f6f115c736a25ee
#
_cell.length_a   1.000
_cell.length_b   1.000
_cell.length_c   1.000
_cell.angle_alpha   90.00
_cell.angle_beta   90.00
_cell.angle_gamma   90.00
#
_symmetry.space_group_name_H-M   'P 1'
#
loop_
_entity.id
_entity.type
_entity.pdbx_description
1 polymer ?
#
loop_
_entity_poly.entity_id
_entity_poly.type
_entity_poly.pdbx_seq_one_letter_code
_entity_poly.pdbx_strand_id
1 'polypeptide(L)'
;MKIAILGAGAFGTALGGVLADKGFDIDYYDSRVEKEKLSDVLYDARMMVLAVPSSVVPHILPHLPTSKPMVVATKGILSSKTFDGFRYVMVLSGPGFADDIKKRKVTKLTATDYRVIEMFETDYLTFDYTDDTNGVLMCGALKNVYAIYAGLLGLKRDTKIWNEYIKDVLEEMRDVLTQNGGDSNTVELECGVGDLKLTCGLPSRNYEYGLMFRQNPNAKPTKTVEGLSAIRRIKRGEIEVPDSAIKLREIVKLCN
;
A
#
# COMPACT_ATOMS: atom_id res chain seq x y z
N MET A 1 0.11 26.14 -2.85
CA MET A 1 -0.87 25.23 -3.49
C MET A 1 -1.51 24.40 -2.39
N LYS A 2 -2.86 24.31 -2.36
CA LYS A 2 -3.59 23.52 -1.37
C LYS A 2 -3.73 22.07 -1.81
N ILE A 3 -3.49 21.14 -0.88
CA ILE A 3 -3.56 19.69 -1.08
C ILE A 3 -4.49 19.09 -0.01
N ALA A 4 -5.45 18.28 -0.44
CA ALA A 4 -6.36 17.54 0.42
C ALA A 4 -5.77 16.17 0.78
N ILE A 5 -5.51 15.90 2.05
CA ILE A 5 -5.13 14.57 2.53
C ILE A 5 -6.39 13.83 3.00
N LEU A 6 -6.78 12.80 2.27
CA LEU A 6 -7.92 11.95 2.59
C LEU A 6 -7.46 10.78 3.45
N GLY A 7 -7.66 10.87 4.76
CA GLY A 7 -7.19 9.96 5.78
C GLY A 7 -6.12 10.56 6.68
N ALA A 8 -6.49 11.11 7.82
CA ALA A 8 -5.59 11.68 8.83
C ALA A 8 -5.00 10.61 9.78
N GLY A 9 -4.78 9.39 9.26
CA GLY A 9 -4.06 8.34 9.97
C GLY A 9 -2.55 8.59 10.04
N ALA A 10 -1.81 7.67 10.66
CA ALA A 10 -0.36 7.82 10.86
C ALA A 10 0.39 8.12 9.54
N PHE A 11 0.06 7.40 8.44
CA PHE A 11 0.74 7.58 7.16
C PHE A 11 0.31 8.85 6.43
N GLY A 12 -0.99 9.17 6.40
CA GLY A 12 -1.48 10.42 5.81
C GLY A 12 -0.91 11.66 6.49
N THR A 13 -0.83 11.66 7.85
CA THR A 13 -0.22 12.77 8.59
C THR A 13 1.29 12.86 8.39
N ALA A 14 2.00 11.72 8.17
CA ALA A 14 3.42 11.75 7.84
C ALA A 14 3.66 12.38 6.46
N LEU A 15 2.89 11.97 5.45
CA LEU A 15 2.97 12.53 4.10
C LEU A 15 2.59 14.02 4.06
N GLY A 16 1.52 14.40 4.76
CA GLY A 16 1.12 15.79 4.88
C GLY A 16 2.16 16.66 5.56
N GLY A 17 2.88 16.12 6.55
CA GLY A 17 4.03 16.81 7.18
C GLY A 17 5.16 17.09 6.19
N VAL A 18 5.52 16.10 5.35
CA VAL A 18 6.53 16.30 4.29
C VAL A 18 6.11 17.42 3.33
N LEU A 19 4.85 17.42 2.90
CA LEU A 19 4.33 18.46 2.00
C LEU A 19 4.29 19.83 2.67
N ALA A 20 3.89 19.92 3.94
CA ALA A 20 3.87 21.16 4.71
C ALA A 20 5.29 21.73 4.88
N ASP A 21 6.29 20.89 5.16
CA ASP A 21 7.70 21.30 5.24
C ASP A 21 8.21 21.89 3.90
N LYS A 22 7.61 21.49 2.78
CA LYS A 22 7.89 22.02 1.44
C LYS A 22 7.02 23.25 1.06
N GLY A 23 6.22 23.77 1.99
CA GLY A 23 5.43 24.98 1.81
C GLY A 23 4.08 24.78 1.12
N PHE A 24 3.58 23.56 1.04
CA PHE A 24 2.20 23.30 0.61
C PHE A 24 1.22 23.57 1.75
N ASP A 25 0.03 24.07 1.39
CA ASP A 25 -1.10 24.25 2.30
C ASP A 25 -1.89 22.93 2.39
N ILE A 26 -2.05 22.36 3.59
CA ILE A 26 -2.55 21.02 3.79
C ILE A 26 -3.84 21.01 4.59
N ASP A 27 -4.91 20.51 3.97
CA ASP A 27 -6.15 20.19 4.65
C ASP A 27 -6.32 18.67 4.81
N TYR A 28 -6.88 18.26 5.94
CA TYR A 28 -7.10 16.84 6.24
C TYR A 28 -8.59 16.53 6.32
N TYR A 29 -8.99 15.43 5.68
CA TYR A 29 -10.30 14.81 5.90
C TYR A 29 -10.14 13.45 6.54
N ASP A 30 -10.86 13.23 7.65
CA ASP A 30 -10.98 11.91 8.29
C ASP A 30 -12.39 11.76 8.85
N SER A 31 -13.15 10.79 8.38
CA SER A 31 -14.54 10.56 8.80
C SER A 31 -14.72 10.23 10.29
N ARG A 32 -13.62 9.95 11.00
CA ARG A 32 -13.61 9.72 12.45
C ARG A 32 -13.49 11.01 13.26
N VAL A 33 -13.22 12.12 12.59
CA VAL A 33 -13.02 13.44 13.21
C VAL A 33 -14.01 14.39 12.57
N GLU A 34 -15.07 14.75 13.28
CA GLU A 34 -16.23 15.54 12.79
C GLU A 34 -15.94 17.02 12.46
N LYS A 35 -14.68 17.43 12.33
CA LYS A 35 -14.34 18.86 12.23
C LYS A 35 -14.58 19.46 10.86
N GLU A 36 -14.45 18.69 9.75
CA GLU A 36 -14.53 19.24 8.40
C GLU A 36 -15.32 18.32 7.48
N LYS A 37 -16.15 18.90 6.62
CA LYS A 37 -16.86 18.16 5.57
C LYS A 37 -15.89 17.87 4.43
N LEU A 38 -16.04 16.72 3.79
CA LEU A 38 -15.26 16.34 2.62
C LEU A 38 -15.33 17.41 1.51
N SER A 39 -16.53 18.02 1.31
CA SER A 39 -16.74 19.11 0.34
C SER A 39 -15.84 20.31 0.60
N ASP A 40 -15.66 20.67 1.87
CA ASP A 40 -14.93 21.89 2.27
C ASP A 40 -13.41 21.68 2.07
N VAL A 41 -12.91 20.50 2.45
CA VAL A 41 -11.51 20.09 2.23
C VAL A 41 -11.19 20.00 0.73
N LEU A 42 -12.16 19.58 -0.09
CA LEU A 42 -11.96 19.45 -1.54
C LEU A 42 -12.17 20.75 -2.31
N TYR A 43 -12.84 21.76 -1.75
CA TYR A 43 -13.33 22.93 -2.48
C TYR A 43 -12.22 23.64 -3.28
N ASP A 44 -11.15 24.04 -2.66
CA ASP A 44 -10.02 24.75 -3.29
C ASP A 44 -8.74 23.92 -3.39
N ALA A 45 -8.78 22.64 -2.99
CA ALA A 45 -7.66 21.74 -3.17
C ALA A 45 -7.35 21.53 -4.66
N ARG A 46 -6.08 21.65 -5.02
CA ARG A 46 -5.60 21.41 -6.39
C ARG A 46 -5.21 19.96 -6.65
N MET A 47 -5.02 19.19 -5.59
CA MET A 47 -4.64 17.77 -5.63
C MET A 47 -5.19 17.06 -4.40
N MET A 48 -5.39 15.75 -4.51
CA MET A 48 -5.79 14.86 -3.42
C MET A 48 -4.68 13.85 -3.15
N VAL A 49 -4.47 13.50 -1.87
CA VAL A 49 -3.66 12.35 -1.45
C VAL A 49 -4.57 11.37 -0.74
N LEU A 50 -4.76 10.18 -1.32
CA LEU A 50 -5.62 9.13 -0.77
C LEU A 50 -4.79 8.22 0.15
N ALA A 51 -4.99 8.33 1.46
CA ALA A 51 -4.26 7.60 2.50
C ALA A 51 -5.20 6.90 3.52
N VAL A 52 -6.38 6.52 3.06
CA VAL A 52 -7.37 5.76 3.86
C VAL A 52 -7.09 4.25 3.81
N PRO A 53 -7.62 3.43 4.72
CA PRO A 53 -7.60 1.97 4.58
C PRO A 53 -8.24 1.52 3.26
N SER A 54 -7.73 0.43 2.65
CA SER A 54 -8.24 -0.07 1.36
C SER A 54 -9.74 -0.41 1.38
N SER A 55 -10.27 -0.81 2.53
CA SER A 55 -11.70 -1.08 2.72
C SER A 55 -12.59 0.18 2.65
N VAL A 56 -12.01 1.36 2.86
CA VAL A 56 -12.73 2.65 2.80
C VAL A 56 -12.78 3.19 1.37
N VAL A 57 -11.83 2.80 0.52
CA VAL A 57 -11.69 3.33 -0.85
C VAL A 57 -12.99 3.25 -1.65
N PRO A 58 -13.72 2.12 -1.72
CA PRO A 58 -14.97 2.05 -2.49
C PRO A 58 -16.07 3.01 -2.01
N HIS A 59 -16.01 3.40 -0.74
CA HIS A 59 -17.00 4.29 -0.13
C HIS A 59 -16.69 5.77 -0.34
N ILE A 60 -15.40 6.14 -0.45
CA ILE A 60 -15.00 7.54 -0.63
C ILE A 60 -14.93 7.94 -2.10
N LEU A 61 -14.50 7.05 -3.01
CA LEU A 61 -14.31 7.36 -4.43
C LEU A 61 -15.53 7.99 -5.11
N PRO A 62 -16.78 7.56 -4.86
CA PRO A 62 -17.95 8.17 -5.48
C PRO A 62 -18.19 9.64 -5.12
N HIS A 63 -17.53 10.12 -4.08
CA HIS A 63 -17.64 11.50 -3.58
C HIS A 63 -16.46 12.39 -3.99
N LEU A 64 -15.48 11.85 -4.74
CA LEU A 64 -14.29 12.59 -5.15
C LEU A 64 -14.43 13.17 -6.56
N PRO A 65 -13.90 14.39 -6.80
CA PRO A 65 -13.88 14.99 -8.12
C PRO A 65 -12.89 14.25 -9.03
N THR A 66 -13.39 13.61 -10.08
CA THR A 66 -12.59 12.77 -11.00
C THR A 66 -11.60 13.56 -11.86
N SER A 67 -11.78 14.88 -11.97
CA SER A 67 -10.90 15.79 -12.73
C SER A 67 -9.67 16.25 -11.96
N LYS A 68 -9.67 16.16 -10.62
CA LYS A 68 -8.52 16.57 -9.79
C LYS A 68 -7.46 15.47 -9.77
N PRO A 69 -6.16 15.81 -9.86
CA PRO A 69 -5.08 14.85 -9.67
C PRO A 69 -5.14 14.18 -8.29
N MET A 70 -4.90 12.87 -8.26
CA MET A 70 -4.91 12.08 -7.04
C MET A 70 -3.63 11.27 -6.91
N VAL A 71 -2.95 11.40 -5.77
CA VAL A 71 -1.86 10.53 -5.35
C VAL A 71 -2.42 9.43 -4.46
N VAL A 72 -2.33 8.19 -4.89
CA VAL A 72 -2.77 7.03 -4.14
C VAL A 72 -1.61 6.52 -3.28
N ALA A 73 -1.72 6.73 -1.97
CA ALA A 73 -0.82 6.21 -0.95
C ALA A 73 -1.46 5.08 -0.11
N THR A 74 -2.71 4.74 -0.44
CA THR A 74 -3.44 3.61 0.14
C THR A 74 -2.81 2.30 -0.29
N LYS A 75 -2.48 1.45 0.68
CA LYS A 75 -1.97 0.09 0.44
C LYS A 75 -3.15 -0.90 0.37
N GLY A 76 -2.97 -2.03 -0.33
CA GLY A 76 -4.00 -3.07 -0.42
C GLY A 76 -4.97 -2.93 -1.59
N ILE A 77 -4.68 -2.08 -2.56
CA ILE A 77 -5.38 -2.00 -3.84
C ILE A 77 -4.71 -2.97 -4.82
N LEU A 78 -5.49 -3.82 -5.45
CA LEU A 78 -4.98 -4.88 -6.33
C LEU A 78 -4.93 -4.49 -7.81
N SER A 79 -5.67 -3.46 -8.23
CA SER A 79 -5.73 -3.08 -9.64
C SER A 79 -6.00 -1.59 -9.80
N SER A 80 -5.38 -1.00 -10.82
CA SER A 80 -5.62 0.37 -11.25
C SER A 80 -7.05 0.60 -11.73
N LYS A 81 -7.77 -0.46 -12.17
CA LYS A 81 -9.19 -0.41 -12.52
C LYS A 81 -10.08 0.12 -11.38
N THR A 82 -9.60 0.03 -10.12
CA THR A 82 -10.29 0.65 -8.96
C THR A 82 -10.51 2.16 -9.17
N PHE A 83 -9.69 2.80 -9.98
CA PHE A 83 -9.71 4.26 -10.22
C PHE A 83 -10.20 4.62 -11.62
N ASP A 84 -10.89 3.70 -12.31
CA ASP A 84 -11.48 4.00 -13.62
C ASP A 84 -12.41 5.22 -13.51
N GLY A 85 -12.30 6.11 -14.49
CA GLY A 85 -13.01 7.40 -14.48
C GLY A 85 -12.23 8.56 -13.87
N PHE A 86 -11.17 8.32 -13.10
CA PHE A 86 -10.27 9.39 -12.62
C PHE A 86 -9.24 9.74 -13.69
N ARG A 87 -9.11 11.04 -13.99
CA ARG A 87 -8.26 11.50 -15.10
C ARG A 87 -6.76 11.38 -14.83
N TYR A 88 -6.34 11.60 -13.59
CA TYR A 88 -4.94 11.64 -13.20
C TYR A 88 -4.74 10.87 -11.88
N VAL A 89 -4.31 9.64 -11.98
CA VAL A 89 -3.99 8.78 -10.83
C VAL A 89 -2.49 8.52 -10.82
N MET A 90 -1.85 8.90 -9.73
CA MET A 90 -0.44 8.67 -9.46
C MET A 90 -0.34 7.80 -8.22
N VAL A 91 0.64 6.93 -8.14
CA VAL A 91 0.78 6.02 -7.00
C VAL A 91 2.11 6.26 -6.29
N LEU A 92 2.05 6.15 -4.97
CA LEU A 92 3.20 6.20 -4.06
C LEU A 92 3.13 4.98 -3.15
N SER A 93 4.14 4.11 -3.19
CA SER A 93 4.21 2.90 -2.37
C SER A 93 5.66 2.57 -1.99
N GLY A 94 5.85 1.73 -0.98
CA GLY A 94 7.19 1.26 -0.61
C GLY A 94 7.39 1.08 0.90
N PRO A 95 8.62 0.77 1.35
CA PRO A 95 8.97 0.41 2.72
C PRO A 95 9.02 1.62 3.65
N GLY A 96 7.91 2.35 3.81
CA GLY A 96 7.82 3.52 4.66
C GLY A 96 6.94 3.27 5.89
N PHE A 97 7.52 3.25 7.09
CA PHE A 97 6.76 3.43 8.30
C PHE A 97 6.51 4.92 8.54
N ALA A 98 5.29 5.27 8.91
CA ALA A 98 4.91 6.65 9.20
C ALA A 98 5.83 7.32 10.23
N ASP A 99 6.23 6.57 11.27
CA ASP A 99 7.11 7.07 12.33
C ASP A 99 8.55 7.32 11.83
N ASP A 100 9.02 6.56 10.86
CA ASP A 100 10.36 6.76 10.29
C ASP A 100 10.37 8.03 9.43
N ILE A 101 9.34 8.24 8.60
CA ILE A 101 9.17 9.47 7.82
C ILE A 101 9.07 10.70 8.73
N LYS A 102 8.23 10.64 9.79
CA LYS A 102 8.09 11.73 10.78
C LYS A 102 9.40 12.05 11.51
N LYS A 103 10.23 11.03 11.75
CA LYS A 103 11.56 11.18 12.37
C LYS A 103 12.66 11.51 11.36
N ARG A 104 12.30 11.76 10.10
CA ARG A 104 13.22 12.06 9.00
C ARG A 104 14.32 11.00 8.83
N LYS A 105 13.99 9.73 9.04
CA LYS A 105 14.90 8.63 8.75
C LYS A 105 14.93 8.38 7.25
N VAL A 106 16.09 8.04 6.74
CA VAL A 106 16.28 7.71 5.33
C VAL A 106 15.29 6.62 4.92
N THR A 107 14.44 6.97 3.98
CA THR A 107 13.36 6.12 3.46
C THR A 107 13.34 6.25 1.95
N LYS A 108 13.27 5.13 1.25
CA LYS A 108 13.11 5.12 -0.20
C LYS A 108 11.77 4.49 -0.55
N LEU A 109 11.01 5.15 -1.41
CA LEU A 109 9.70 4.68 -1.90
C LEU A 109 9.74 4.53 -3.42
N THR A 110 8.65 4.09 -4.01
CA THR A 110 8.43 4.05 -5.46
C THR A 110 7.27 4.96 -5.82
N ALA A 111 7.43 5.76 -6.87
CA ALA A 111 6.38 6.64 -7.40
C ALA A 111 6.15 6.37 -8.89
N THR A 112 4.92 6.56 -9.35
CA THR A 112 4.54 6.33 -10.75
C THR A 112 4.46 7.61 -11.58
N ASP A 113 4.85 8.75 -11.01
CA ASP A 113 4.84 10.05 -11.69
C ASP A 113 5.92 10.96 -11.11
N TYR A 114 6.67 11.64 -11.97
CA TYR A 114 7.72 12.56 -11.54
C TYR A 114 7.20 13.74 -10.72
N ARG A 115 5.95 14.16 -10.92
CA ARG A 115 5.32 15.21 -10.09
C ARG A 115 5.21 14.78 -8.62
N VAL A 116 4.96 13.49 -8.37
CA VAL A 116 4.96 12.94 -7.00
C VAL A 116 6.35 13.04 -6.41
N ILE A 117 7.39 12.67 -7.19
CA ILE A 117 8.79 12.77 -6.75
C ILE A 117 9.11 14.22 -6.38
N GLU A 118 8.89 15.17 -7.28
CA GLU A 118 9.16 16.61 -7.05
C GLU A 118 8.46 17.15 -5.79
N MET A 119 7.23 16.67 -5.53
CA MET A 119 6.46 17.12 -4.38
C MET A 119 6.94 16.53 -3.05
N PHE A 120 7.37 15.28 -3.04
CA PHE A 120 7.66 14.55 -1.80
C PHE A 120 9.15 14.34 -1.52
N GLU A 121 10.02 14.45 -2.54
CA GLU A 121 11.45 14.17 -2.38
C GLU A 121 12.11 15.16 -1.42
N THR A 122 12.93 14.63 -0.51
CA THR A 122 13.73 15.37 0.47
C THR A 122 15.09 14.68 0.61
N ASP A 123 15.97 15.19 1.45
CA ASP A 123 17.25 14.56 1.79
C ASP A 123 17.10 13.20 2.52
N TYR A 124 15.94 12.95 3.13
CA TYR A 124 15.62 11.71 3.84
C TYR A 124 14.54 10.86 3.18
N LEU A 125 13.83 11.37 2.17
CA LEU A 125 12.77 10.64 1.44
C LEU A 125 13.07 10.68 -0.05
N THR A 126 13.47 9.55 -0.62
CA THR A 126 13.85 9.41 -2.03
C THR A 126 12.96 8.41 -2.75
N PHE A 127 13.06 8.33 -4.08
CA PHE A 127 12.13 7.54 -4.88
C PHE A 127 12.81 6.75 -5.99
N ASP A 128 12.31 5.52 -6.23
CA ASP A 128 12.37 4.87 -7.53
C ASP A 128 11.22 5.36 -8.40
N TYR A 129 11.42 5.41 -9.69
CA TYR A 129 10.40 5.73 -10.68
C TYR A 129 10.04 4.50 -11.51
N THR A 130 8.74 4.35 -11.81
CA THR A 130 8.21 3.45 -12.85
C THR A 130 6.88 4.03 -13.34
N ASP A 131 6.50 3.75 -14.59
CA ASP A 131 5.16 4.08 -15.13
C ASP A 131 4.13 2.95 -14.90
N ASP A 132 4.56 1.81 -14.32
CA ASP A 132 3.70 0.67 -14.00
C ASP A 132 2.84 0.91 -12.77
N THR A 133 1.80 1.72 -12.92
CA THR A 133 0.82 2.00 -11.86
C THR A 133 0.19 0.72 -11.32
N ASN A 134 -0.12 -0.25 -12.18
CA ASN A 134 -0.79 -1.49 -11.79
C ASN A 134 0.12 -2.38 -10.94
N GLY A 135 1.37 -2.56 -11.36
CA GLY A 135 2.37 -3.34 -10.62
C GLY A 135 2.68 -2.73 -9.25
N VAL A 136 2.84 -1.40 -9.14
CA VAL A 136 3.07 -0.74 -7.85
C VAL A 136 1.92 -0.94 -6.88
N LEU A 137 0.67 -0.85 -7.34
CA LEU A 137 -0.52 -1.12 -6.51
C LEU A 137 -0.54 -2.59 -6.06
N MET A 138 -0.32 -3.53 -6.98
CA MET A 138 -0.31 -4.96 -6.67
C MET A 138 0.80 -5.32 -5.70
N CYS A 139 2.03 -4.84 -5.88
CA CYS A 139 3.12 -5.04 -4.93
C CYS A 139 2.72 -4.60 -3.52
N GLY A 140 2.15 -3.40 -3.37
CA GLY A 140 1.68 -2.87 -2.10
C GLY A 140 0.56 -3.68 -1.44
N ALA A 141 -0.22 -4.44 -2.22
CA ALA A 141 -1.26 -5.34 -1.71
C ALA A 141 -0.73 -6.73 -1.38
N LEU A 142 -0.03 -7.36 -2.33
CA LEU A 142 0.46 -8.74 -2.23
C LEU A 142 1.44 -8.94 -1.08
N LYS A 143 2.36 -7.99 -0.86
CA LYS A 143 3.29 -8.06 0.28
C LYS A 143 2.60 -8.28 1.62
N ASN A 144 1.40 -7.70 1.81
CA ASN A 144 0.63 -7.83 3.04
C ASN A 144 0.07 -9.26 3.19
N VAL A 145 -0.32 -9.88 2.09
CA VAL A 145 -0.79 -11.28 2.05
C VAL A 145 0.36 -12.23 2.38
N TYR A 146 1.51 -12.05 1.72
CA TYR A 146 2.69 -12.86 1.98
C TYR A 146 3.26 -12.65 3.39
N ALA A 147 3.10 -11.44 3.97
CA ALA A 147 3.48 -11.21 5.36
C ALA A 147 2.62 -12.00 6.35
N ILE A 148 1.31 -12.18 6.10
CA ILE A 148 0.47 -13.10 6.88
C ILE A 148 1.01 -14.52 6.78
N TYR A 149 1.36 -14.97 5.58
CA TYR A 149 1.89 -16.32 5.37
C TYR A 149 3.24 -16.52 6.03
N ALA A 150 4.16 -15.56 5.95
CA ALA A 150 5.43 -15.59 6.67
C ALA A 150 5.24 -15.74 8.19
N GLY A 151 4.26 -15.02 8.75
CA GLY A 151 3.88 -15.14 10.17
C GLY A 151 3.28 -16.49 10.49
N LEU A 152 2.38 -17.04 9.63
CA LEU A 152 1.81 -18.37 9.77
C LEU A 152 2.91 -19.45 9.81
N LEU A 153 3.92 -19.34 8.95
CA LEU A 153 5.10 -20.23 8.96
C LEU A 153 6.03 -19.96 10.15
N GLY A 154 5.91 -18.82 10.82
CA GLY A 154 6.76 -18.42 11.94
C GLY A 154 8.19 -18.09 11.52
N LEU A 155 8.37 -17.56 10.31
CA LEU A 155 9.69 -17.24 9.76
C LEU A 155 10.32 -16.07 10.52
N LYS A 156 11.57 -16.21 10.88
CA LYS A 156 12.35 -15.13 11.52
C LYS A 156 13.17 -14.40 10.48
N ARG A 157 13.06 -13.06 10.47
CA ARG A 157 13.83 -12.20 9.56
C ARG A 157 15.33 -12.53 9.60
N ASP A 158 16.01 -12.38 8.48
CA ASP A 158 17.44 -12.53 8.28
C ASP A 158 17.98 -13.96 8.51
N THR A 159 17.09 -14.96 8.62
CA THR A 159 17.48 -16.37 8.58
C THR A 159 17.58 -16.87 7.14
N LYS A 160 18.32 -17.97 6.92
CA LYS A 160 18.44 -18.61 5.59
C LYS A 160 17.04 -18.96 5.01
N ILE A 161 16.17 -19.57 5.84
CA ILE A 161 14.81 -19.96 5.42
C ILE A 161 13.97 -18.73 5.06
N TRP A 162 14.09 -17.64 5.81
CA TRP A 162 13.40 -16.40 5.50
C TRP A 162 13.89 -15.80 4.18
N ASN A 163 15.22 -15.79 3.91
CA ASN A 163 15.76 -15.30 2.66
C ASN A 163 15.31 -16.14 1.45
N GLU A 164 15.26 -17.46 1.58
CA GLU A 164 14.70 -18.36 0.57
C GLU A 164 13.21 -18.07 0.33
N TYR A 165 12.44 -17.91 1.39
CA TYR A 165 11.02 -17.51 1.30
C TYR A 165 10.82 -16.20 0.55
N ILE A 166 11.59 -15.15 0.86
CA ILE A 166 11.50 -13.85 0.18
C ILE A 166 11.79 -14.02 -1.32
N LYS A 167 12.81 -14.79 -1.67
CA LYS A 167 13.16 -15.06 -3.08
C LYS A 167 11.99 -15.72 -3.81
N ASP A 168 11.46 -16.79 -3.25
CA ASP A 168 10.34 -17.52 -3.85
C ASP A 168 9.08 -16.63 -3.99
N VAL A 169 8.79 -15.80 -2.98
CA VAL A 169 7.66 -14.88 -3.03
C VAL A 169 7.84 -13.83 -4.14
N LEU A 170 9.05 -13.33 -4.34
CA LEU A 170 9.31 -12.38 -5.44
C LEU A 170 9.07 -13.02 -6.80
N GLU A 171 9.44 -14.29 -7.00
CA GLU A 171 9.10 -15.02 -8.22
C GLU A 171 7.58 -15.15 -8.41
N GLU A 172 6.85 -15.57 -7.36
CA GLU A 172 5.38 -15.63 -7.42
C GLU A 172 4.77 -14.25 -7.73
N MET A 173 5.31 -13.18 -7.14
CA MET A 173 4.83 -11.81 -7.41
C MET A 173 5.06 -11.41 -8.88
N ARG A 174 6.21 -11.76 -9.49
CA ARG A 174 6.45 -11.51 -10.92
C ARG A 174 5.38 -12.15 -11.79
N ASP A 175 5.08 -13.42 -11.53
CA ASP A 175 4.07 -14.15 -12.29
C ASP A 175 2.67 -13.52 -12.13
N VAL A 176 2.30 -13.14 -10.90
CA VAL A 176 1.02 -12.47 -10.62
C VAL A 176 0.96 -11.11 -11.32
N LEU A 177 2.01 -10.30 -11.29
CA LEU A 177 2.06 -9.01 -11.96
C LEU A 177 1.87 -9.20 -13.47
N THR A 178 2.65 -10.08 -14.09
CA THR A 178 2.58 -10.37 -15.52
C THR A 178 1.20 -10.84 -15.95
N GLN A 179 0.59 -11.76 -15.21
CA GLN A 179 -0.75 -12.28 -15.48
C GLN A 179 -1.82 -11.18 -15.43
N ASN A 180 -1.60 -10.12 -14.66
CA ASN A 180 -2.56 -9.04 -14.46
C ASN A 180 -2.16 -7.72 -15.16
N GLY A 181 -1.25 -7.78 -16.14
CA GLY A 181 -0.87 -6.62 -16.96
C GLY A 181 0.02 -5.61 -16.26
N GLY A 182 0.77 -6.02 -15.24
CA GLY A 182 1.86 -5.26 -14.63
C GLY A 182 3.21 -5.68 -15.20
N ASP A 183 4.23 -4.85 -15.00
CA ASP A 183 5.62 -5.18 -15.35
C ASP A 183 6.24 -6.05 -14.25
N SER A 184 6.74 -7.23 -14.62
CA SER A 184 7.42 -8.15 -13.70
C SER A 184 8.63 -7.52 -13.00
N ASN A 185 9.30 -6.55 -13.63
CA ASN A 185 10.46 -5.85 -13.05
C ASN A 185 10.06 -4.91 -11.89
N THR A 186 8.80 -4.51 -11.78
CA THR A 186 8.32 -3.65 -10.68
C THR A 186 8.56 -4.28 -9.31
N VAL A 187 8.67 -5.62 -9.21
CA VAL A 187 8.98 -6.29 -7.94
C VAL A 187 10.39 -5.98 -7.41
N GLU A 188 11.33 -5.56 -8.28
CA GLU A 188 12.70 -5.21 -7.88
C GLU A 188 12.80 -3.81 -7.25
N LEU A 189 11.76 -2.98 -7.43
CA LEU A 189 11.71 -1.64 -6.85
C LEU A 189 11.36 -1.70 -5.37
N GLU A 190 11.47 -0.56 -4.69
CA GLU A 190 11.18 -0.48 -3.26
C GLU A 190 9.72 -0.84 -2.90
N CYS A 191 8.76 -0.61 -3.78
CA CYS A 191 7.37 -1.06 -3.57
C CYS A 191 7.22 -2.59 -3.57
N GLY A 192 8.12 -3.32 -4.22
CA GLY A 192 8.18 -4.78 -4.27
C GLY A 192 9.12 -5.32 -3.18
N VAL A 193 10.41 -5.52 -3.52
CA VAL A 193 11.39 -6.20 -2.66
C VAL A 193 11.61 -5.50 -1.33
N GLY A 194 11.70 -4.17 -1.32
CA GLY A 194 11.94 -3.39 -0.10
C GLY A 194 10.77 -3.54 0.88
N ASP A 195 9.56 -3.27 0.40
CA ASP A 195 8.35 -3.29 1.23
C ASP A 195 7.95 -4.73 1.66
N LEU A 196 8.24 -5.74 0.81
CA LEU A 196 8.08 -7.15 1.17
C LEU A 196 8.99 -7.53 2.34
N LYS A 197 10.29 -7.24 2.23
CA LYS A 197 11.27 -7.52 3.29
C LYS A 197 10.91 -6.81 4.59
N LEU A 198 10.48 -5.54 4.51
CA LEU A 198 10.06 -4.78 5.69
C LEU A 198 8.82 -5.40 6.35
N THR A 199 7.89 -5.94 5.56
CA THR A 199 6.58 -6.38 6.03
C THR A 199 6.58 -7.84 6.51
N CYS A 200 7.44 -8.71 5.95
CA CYS A 200 7.55 -10.13 6.33
C CYS A 200 8.36 -10.34 7.62
N GLY A 201 8.07 -9.57 8.67
CA GLY A 201 8.67 -9.68 9.99
C GLY A 201 8.09 -8.63 10.94
N LEU A 202 8.51 -8.67 12.22
CA LEU A 202 8.09 -7.66 13.21
C LEU A 202 8.72 -6.29 12.89
N PRO A 203 7.99 -5.18 13.15
CA PRO A 203 6.69 -5.07 13.81
C PRO A 203 5.49 -4.97 12.84
N SER A 204 5.40 -5.82 11.83
CA SER A 204 4.28 -5.79 10.85
C SER A 204 3.00 -6.40 11.42
N ARG A 205 1.89 -5.66 11.38
CA ARG A 205 0.56 -6.16 11.79
C ARG A 205 0.09 -7.36 10.98
N ASN A 206 0.45 -7.45 9.71
CA ASN A 206 0.12 -8.60 8.88
C ASN A 206 0.89 -9.85 9.34
N TYR A 207 2.18 -9.71 9.60
CA TYR A 207 3.01 -10.79 10.13
C TYR A 207 2.55 -11.23 11.54
N GLU A 208 2.27 -10.26 12.44
CA GLU A 208 1.71 -10.54 13.78
C GLU A 208 0.40 -11.31 13.70
N TYR A 209 -0.49 -10.94 12.77
CA TYR A 209 -1.73 -11.69 12.54
C TYR A 209 -1.43 -13.13 12.09
N GLY A 210 -0.46 -13.34 11.22
CA GLY A 210 -0.03 -14.68 10.81
C GLY A 210 0.44 -15.55 11.98
N LEU A 211 1.25 -14.98 12.89
CA LEU A 211 1.67 -15.65 14.11
C LEU A 211 0.48 -16.01 15.02
N MET A 212 -0.47 -15.08 15.17
CA MET A 212 -1.68 -15.30 15.95
C MET A 212 -2.57 -16.39 15.32
N PHE A 213 -2.77 -16.35 14.01
CA PHE A 213 -3.54 -17.35 13.24
C PHE A 213 -2.92 -18.75 13.35
N ARG A 214 -1.59 -18.85 13.35
CA ARG A 214 -0.87 -20.13 13.60
C ARG A 214 -1.24 -20.76 14.92
N GLN A 215 -1.39 -19.95 15.98
CA GLN A 215 -1.73 -20.43 17.33
C GLN A 215 -3.24 -20.73 17.47
N ASN A 216 -4.08 -19.93 16.84
CA ASN A 216 -5.51 -20.05 16.87
C ASN A 216 -6.14 -19.60 15.52
N PRO A 217 -6.52 -20.53 14.64
CA PRO A 217 -7.13 -20.22 13.35
C PRO A 217 -8.46 -19.42 13.44
N ASN A 218 -9.10 -19.40 14.61
CA ASN A 218 -10.33 -18.64 14.83
C ASN A 218 -10.06 -17.23 15.41
N ALA A 219 -8.80 -16.87 15.61
CA ALA A 219 -8.44 -15.57 16.16
C ALA A 219 -8.86 -14.42 15.21
N LYS A 220 -9.51 -13.41 15.77
CA LYS A 220 -9.91 -12.21 15.04
C LYS A 220 -8.88 -11.10 15.28
N PRO A 221 -8.48 -10.35 14.25
CA PRO A 221 -7.55 -9.26 14.44
C PRO A 221 -8.20 -8.13 15.25
N THR A 222 -7.45 -7.54 16.18
CA THR A 222 -7.88 -6.38 16.98
C THR A 222 -7.59 -5.04 16.28
N LYS A 223 -6.79 -5.07 15.23
CA LYS A 223 -6.41 -3.90 14.40
C LYS A 223 -6.64 -4.22 12.93
N THR A 224 -6.70 -3.19 12.09
CA THR A 224 -6.78 -3.38 10.63
C THR A 224 -5.57 -4.17 10.11
N VAL A 225 -5.85 -5.28 9.42
CA VAL A 225 -4.89 -6.16 8.73
C VAL A 225 -5.19 -6.07 7.23
N GLU A 226 -4.39 -5.29 6.51
CA GLU A 226 -4.61 -5.01 5.08
C GLU A 226 -4.53 -6.27 4.22
N GLY A 227 -3.69 -7.24 4.60
CA GLY A 227 -3.59 -8.52 3.91
C GLY A 227 -4.91 -9.30 3.87
N LEU A 228 -5.74 -9.23 4.92
CA LEU A 228 -7.07 -9.86 4.92
C LEU A 228 -8.03 -9.16 3.95
N SER A 229 -7.92 -7.84 3.82
CA SER A 229 -8.68 -7.10 2.81
C SER A 229 -8.28 -7.54 1.40
N ALA A 230 -6.98 -7.63 1.13
CA ALA A 230 -6.45 -8.10 -0.14
C ALA A 230 -6.88 -9.55 -0.45
N ILE A 231 -6.81 -10.47 0.52
CA ILE A 231 -7.28 -11.87 0.36
C ILE A 231 -8.75 -11.92 -0.05
N ARG A 232 -9.63 -11.15 0.61
CA ARG A 232 -11.06 -11.11 0.24
C ARG A 232 -11.29 -10.62 -1.19
N ARG A 233 -10.48 -9.66 -1.65
CA ARG A 233 -10.55 -9.11 -3.02
C ARG A 233 -10.04 -10.12 -4.04
N ILE A 234 -8.95 -10.84 -3.74
CA ILE A 234 -8.46 -11.97 -4.56
C ILE A 234 -9.54 -13.05 -4.69
N LYS A 235 -10.20 -13.43 -3.59
CA LYS A 235 -11.32 -14.40 -3.62
C LYS A 235 -12.50 -13.98 -4.48
N ARG A 236 -12.72 -12.67 -4.64
CA ARG A 236 -13.75 -12.11 -5.53
C ARG A 236 -13.32 -12.04 -6.99
N GLY A 237 -12.10 -12.47 -7.32
CA GLY A 237 -11.58 -12.45 -8.68
C GLY A 237 -11.13 -11.08 -9.17
N GLU A 238 -10.74 -10.16 -8.28
CA GLU A 238 -10.23 -8.85 -8.70
C GLU A 238 -8.89 -8.93 -9.43
N ILE A 239 -8.14 -10.00 -9.21
CA ILE A 239 -6.96 -10.38 -9.99
C ILE A 239 -6.97 -11.89 -10.28
N GLU A 240 -6.29 -12.27 -11.36
CA GLU A 240 -5.99 -13.66 -11.66
C GLU A 240 -4.77 -14.14 -10.87
N VAL A 241 -4.87 -15.33 -10.28
CA VAL A 241 -3.76 -15.94 -9.54
C VAL A 241 -3.24 -17.14 -10.33
N PRO A 242 -2.04 -17.05 -10.93
CA PRO A 242 -1.47 -18.11 -11.72
C PRO A 242 -1.19 -19.36 -10.88
N ASP A 243 -1.12 -20.53 -11.54
CA ASP A 243 -0.85 -21.80 -10.85
C ASP A 243 0.52 -21.84 -10.18
N SER A 244 1.50 -21.11 -10.72
CA SER A 244 2.84 -20.96 -10.15
C SER A 244 2.88 -20.22 -8.82
N ALA A 245 1.87 -19.38 -8.51
CA ALA A 245 1.79 -18.64 -7.24
C ALA A 245 1.24 -19.52 -6.09
N ILE A 246 2.01 -20.56 -5.74
CA ILE A 246 1.61 -21.63 -4.82
C ILE A 246 1.32 -21.08 -3.42
N LYS A 247 2.23 -20.28 -2.85
CA LYS A 247 2.09 -19.71 -1.50
C LYS A 247 0.92 -18.74 -1.41
N LEU A 248 0.69 -17.93 -2.47
CA LEU A 248 -0.47 -17.06 -2.55
C LEU A 248 -1.77 -17.85 -2.53
N ARG A 249 -1.85 -18.88 -3.36
CA ARG A 249 -3.05 -19.76 -3.43
C ARG A 249 -3.32 -20.46 -2.10
N GLU A 250 -2.28 -20.89 -1.42
CA GLU A 250 -2.38 -21.57 -0.13
C GLU A 250 -2.93 -20.62 0.95
N ILE A 251 -2.34 -19.46 1.15
CA ILE A 251 -2.80 -18.52 2.18
C ILE A 251 -4.21 -17.98 1.88
N VAL A 252 -4.55 -17.77 0.61
CA VAL A 252 -5.91 -17.38 0.20
C VAL A 252 -6.94 -18.45 0.54
N LYS A 253 -6.61 -19.74 0.46
CA LYS A 253 -7.48 -20.84 0.88
C LYS A 253 -7.63 -20.91 2.39
N LEU A 254 -6.55 -20.70 3.14
CA LEU A 254 -6.51 -20.83 4.61
C LEU A 254 -7.28 -19.72 5.34
N CYS A 255 -7.19 -18.49 4.87
CA CYS A 255 -7.88 -17.35 5.48
C CYS A 255 -9.31 -17.24 4.96
N ASN A 256 -10.27 -17.76 5.71
CA ASN A 256 -11.72 -17.65 5.42
C ASN A 256 -12.31 -16.30 5.84
#